data_0b6495c0e83c081c392d86e8df60f8bf
#
_entry.id   0b6495c0e83c081c392d86e8df60f8bf
#
_cell.length_a   1.000
_cell.length_b   1.000
_cell.length_c   1.000
_cell.angle_alpha   90.00
_cell.angle_beta   90.00
_cell.angle_gamma   90.00
#
_symmetry.space_group_name_H-M   'P 1'
#
loop_
_entity.id
_entity.type
_entity.pdbx_description
1 polymer ?
#
loop_
_entity_poly.entity_id
_entity_poly.type
_entity_poly.pdbx_seq_one_letter_code
_entity_poly.pdbx_strand_id
1 'polypeptide(L)'
;MIEKDLVVALKDVVPRVYPLMMPEDATYPCITYQVVFDGVNQTTNGNFSSRDVRFQVDIYSKSYSEAKNLKDAVVAKVIGLKGGSISAQDLYEDEIKLHRELIDFKIKRT
;
A
#
# COMPACT_ATOMS: atom_id res chain seq x y z
N MET A 1 13.10 -2.82 -8.19
CA MET A 1 12.21 -1.62 -8.18
C MET A 1 11.29 -1.71 -6.97
N ILE A 2 11.22 -0.65 -6.19
CA ILE A 2 10.45 -0.62 -4.93
C ILE A 2 8.96 -0.92 -5.17
N GLU A 3 8.37 -0.32 -6.19
CA GLU A 3 6.96 -0.52 -6.51
C GLU A 3 6.67 -1.98 -6.89
N LYS A 4 7.52 -2.60 -7.69
CA LYS A 4 7.37 -3.99 -8.07
C LYS A 4 7.46 -4.92 -6.86
N ASP A 5 8.40 -4.65 -5.95
CA ASP A 5 8.55 -5.43 -4.73
C ASP A 5 7.30 -5.33 -3.86
N LEU A 6 6.72 -4.12 -3.77
CA LEU A 6 5.49 -3.91 -3.04
C LEU A 6 4.33 -4.70 -3.66
N VAL A 7 4.18 -4.65 -4.98
CA VAL A 7 3.09 -5.36 -5.67
C VAL A 7 3.19 -6.87 -5.43
N VAL A 8 4.40 -7.43 -5.51
CA VAL A 8 4.60 -8.86 -5.24
C VAL A 8 4.18 -9.20 -3.82
N ALA A 9 4.58 -8.37 -2.85
CA ALA A 9 4.20 -8.60 -1.45
C ALA A 9 2.69 -8.49 -1.24
N LEU A 10 2.04 -7.50 -1.85
CA LEU A 10 0.59 -7.32 -1.71
C LEU A 10 -0.19 -8.47 -2.34
N LYS A 11 0.27 -9.00 -3.48
CA LYS A 11 -0.38 -10.13 -4.15
C LYS A 11 -0.32 -11.41 -3.32
N ASP A 12 0.63 -11.50 -2.40
CA ASP A 12 0.72 -12.62 -1.48
C ASP A 12 -0.39 -12.55 -0.41
N VAL A 13 -0.93 -11.35 -0.15
CA VAL A 13 -2.04 -11.16 0.79
C VAL A 13 -3.39 -11.31 0.07
N VAL A 14 -3.56 -10.59 -1.03
CA VAL A 14 -4.76 -10.64 -1.87
C VAL A 14 -4.31 -10.62 -3.32
N PRO A 15 -4.72 -11.58 -4.16
CA PRO A 15 -4.24 -11.64 -5.55
C PRO A 15 -4.72 -10.48 -6.41
N ARG A 16 -5.80 -9.82 -6.06
CA ARG A 16 -6.38 -8.71 -6.81
C ARG A 16 -5.80 -7.38 -6.33
N VAL A 17 -4.72 -6.94 -6.98
CA VAL A 17 -4.00 -5.71 -6.66
C VAL A 17 -3.99 -4.82 -7.89
N TYR A 18 -4.46 -3.58 -7.76
CA TYR A 18 -4.60 -2.64 -8.86
C TYR A 18 -3.89 -1.32 -8.56
N PRO A 19 -3.22 -0.72 -9.56
CA PRO A 19 -2.65 0.61 -9.37
C PRO A 19 -3.75 1.67 -9.44
N LEU A 20 -3.68 2.65 -8.57
CA LEU A 20 -4.51 3.85 -8.51
C LEU A 20 -5.97 3.60 -8.15
N MET A 21 -6.71 2.85 -8.96
CA MET A 21 -8.13 2.59 -8.68
C MET A 21 -8.53 1.19 -9.12
N MET A 22 -9.55 0.66 -8.47
CA MET A 22 -10.08 -0.65 -8.82
C MET A 22 -11.02 -0.54 -10.03
N PRO A 23 -11.14 -1.60 -10.86
CA PRO A 23 -12.12 -1.60 -11.95
C PRO A 23 -13.56 -1.64 -11.39
N GLU A 24 -14.53 -1.20 -12.21
CA GLU A 24 -15.94 -1.17 -11.81
C GLU A 24 -16.48 -2.53 -11.40
N ASP A 25 -16.01 -3.59 -12.06
CA ASP A 25 -16.45 -4.96 -11.80
C ASP A 25 -15.51 -5.72 -10.87
N ALA A 26 -14.78 -5.01 -10.02
CA ALA A 26 -13.83 -5.63 -9.11
C ALA A 26 -14.49 -6.64 -8.19
N THR A 27 -13.78 -7.73 -7.93
CA THR A 27 -14.17 -8.74 -6.94
C THR A 27 -13.49 -8.41 -5.61
N TYR A 28 -14.22 -8.56 -4.51
CA TYR A 28 -13.69 -8.22 -3.19
C TYR A 28 -13.34 -9.47 -2.40
N PRO A 29 -12.30 -9.42 -1.55
CA PRO A 29 -11.49 -8.24 -1.27
C PRO A 29 -10.54 -7.90 -2.40
N CYS A 30 -10.16 -6.62 -2.50
CA CYS A 30 -9.13 -6.18 -3.43
C CYS A 30 -8.30 -5.07 -2.80
N ILE A 31 -7.14 -4.82 -3.40
CA ILE A 31 -6.19 -3.82 -2.92
C ILE A 31 -5.89 -2.86 -4.05
N THR A 32 -5.85 -1.56 -3.73
CA THR A 32 -5.30 -0.56 -4.64
C THR A 32 -4.07 0.07 -3.99
N TYR A 33 -3.15 0.57 -4.80
CA TYR A 33 -1.97 1.25 -4.29
C TYR A 33 -1.64 2.44 -5.17
N GLN A 34 -0.98 3.43 -4.57
CA GLN A 34 -0.47 4.57 -5.34
C GLN A 34 0.79 5.10 -4.69
N VAL A 35 1.65 5.70 -5.51
CA VAL A 35 2.82 6.43 -5.05
C VAL A 35 2.37 7.85 -4.74
N VAL A 36 2.50 8.25 -3.48
CA VAL A 36 2.10 9.59 -3.03
C VAL A 36 3.27 10.55 -3.16
N PHE A 37 4.47 10.06 -2.92
CA PHE A 37 5.69 10.86 -2.99
C PHE A 37 6.86 9.97 -3.38
N ASP A 38 7.72 10.47 -4.26
CA ASP A 38 8.92 9.76 -4.71
C ASP A 38 10.06 10.75 -4.76
N GLY A 39 10.96 10.68 -3.77
CA GLY A 39 12.07 11.60 -3.63
C GLY A 39 13.40 10.89 -3.74
N VAL A 40 14.35 11.55 -4.38
CA VAL A 40 15.73 11.06 -4.52
C VAL A 40 16.64 11.99 -3.75
N ASN A 41 17.44 11.43 -2.83
CA ASN A 41 18.44 12.16 -2.09
C ASN A 41 19.78 12.00 -2.78
N GLN A 42 20.48 13.12 -2.99
CA GLN A 42 21.79 13.13 -3.63
C GLN A 42 22.86 13.62 -2.66
N THR A 43 24.09 13.16 -2.88
CA THR A 43 25.23 13.71 -2.15
C THR A 43 25.63 15.05 -2.74
N THR A 44 26.48 15.80 -2.03
CA THR A 44 26.94 17.12 -2.48
C THR A 44 27.67 17.08 -3.82
N ASN A 45 28.24 15.94 -4.21
CA ASN A 45 28.91 15.80 -5.52
C ASN A 45 27.97 15.23 -6.59
N GLY A 46 26.65 15.19 -6.32
CA GLY A 46 25.66 14.79 -7.31
C GLY A 46 25.39 13.30 -7.40
N ASN A 47 26.04 12.47 -6.59
CA ASN A 47 25.83 11.03 -6.62
C ASN A 47 24.51 10.67 -5.92
N PHE A 48 23.87 9.61 -6.42
CA PHE A 48 22.68 9.05 -5.78
C PHE A 48 23.05 8.46 -4.43
N SER A 49 22.35 8.85 -3.37
CA SER A 49 22.59 8.32 -2.02
C SER A 49 21.42 7.50 -1.48
N SER A 50 20.17 7.93 -1.73
CA SER A 50 19.00 7.20 -1.26
C SER A 50 17.76 7.65 -2.00
N ARG A 51 16.71 6.83 -1.91
CA ARG A 51 15.42 7.13 -2.50
C ARG A 51 14.34 6.84 -1.46
N ASP A 52 13.46 7.81 -1.23
CA ASP A 52 12.32 7.68 -0.34
C ASP A 52 11.06 7.64 -1.18
N VAL A 53 10.26 6.58 -1.00
CA VAL A 53 8.99 6.44 -1.71
C VAL A 53 7.89 6.28 -0.68
N ARG A 54 6.88 7.15 -0.76
CA ARG A 54 5.72 7.07 0.10
C ARG A 54 4.56 6.49 -0.67
N PHE A 55 3.95 5.46 -0.09
CA PHE A 55 2.83 4.74 -0.70
C PHE A 55 1.58 4.90 0.12
N GLN A 56 0.46 4.86 -0.57
CA GLN A 56 -0.85 4.67 0.05
C GLN A 56 -1.42 3.37 -0.50
N VAL A 57 -1.83 2.49 0.39
CA VAL A 57 -2.45 1.21 0.05
C VAL A 57 -3.84 1.21 0.63
N ASP A 58 -4.84 0.86 -0.18
CA ASP A 58 -6.23 0.77 0.26
C ASP A 58 -6.72 -0.66 0.08
N ILE A 59 -7.32 -1.20 1.13
CA ILE A 59 -7.94 -2.52 1.12
C ILE A 59 -9.43 -2.34 1.17
N TYR A 60 -10.14 -2.97 0.22
CA TYR A 60 -11.61 -2.93 0.14
C TYR A 60 -12.17 -4.30 0.43
N SER A 61 -13.13 -4.38 1.35
CA SER A 61 -13.77 -5.64 1.71
C SER A 61 -15.22 -5.41 2.11
N LYS A 62 -16.05 -6.41 1.89
CA LYS A 62 -17.45 -6.39 2.34
C LYS A 62 -17.58 -6.66 3.83
N SER A 63 -16.56 -7.18 4.46
CA SER A 63 -16.53 -7.53 5.88
C SER A 63 -15.52 -6.66 6.64
N TYR A 64 -15.95 -6.07 7.74
CA TYR A 64 -15.08 -5.28 8.60
C TYR A 64 -13.93 -6.12 9.16
N SER A 65 -14.25 -7.30 9.69
CA SER A 65 -13.22 -8.16 10.27
C SER A 65 -12.21 -8.64 9.23
N GLU A 66 -12.67 -8.94 8.01
CA GLU A 66 -11.78 -9.31 6.92
C GLU A 66 -10.84 -8.15 6.57
N ALA A 67 -11.39 -6.93 6.46
CA ALA A 67 -10.58 -5.75 6.17
C ALA A 67 -9.50 -5.55 7.23
N LYS A 68 -9.83 -5.72 8.51
CA LYS A 68 -8.88 -5.57 9.61
C LYS A 68 -7.79 -6.65 9.56
N ASN A 69 -8.16 -7.88 9.27
CA ASN A 69 -7.19 -8.98 9.17
C ASN A 69 -6.24 -8.77 7.99
N LEU A 70 -6.77 -8.32 6.86
CA LEU A 70 -5.95 -8.02 5.69
C LEU A 70 -5.03 -6.83 5.95
N LYS A 71 -5.50 -5.82 6.67
CA LYS A 71 -4.67 -4.69 7.06
C LYS A 71 -3.45 -5.16 7.87
N ASP A 72 -3.67 -6.03 8.85
CA ASP A 72 -2.58 -6.55 9.66
C ASP A 72 -1.57 -7.34 8.79
N ALA A 73 -2.07 -8.13 7.83
CA ALA A 73 -1.20 -8.88 6.93
C ALA A 73 -0.38 -7.94 6.04
N VAL A 74 -0.99 -6.88 5.53
CA VAL A 74 -0.29 -5.88 4.70
C VAL A 74 0.78 -5.17 5.52
N VAL A 75 0.46 -4.78 6.75
CA VAL A 75 1.44 -4.12 7.63
C VAL A 75 2.65 -5.03 7.85
N ALA A 76 2.43 -6.33 8.08
CA ALA A 76 3.52 -7.28 8.24
C ALA A 76 4.40 -7.35 6.99
N LYS A 77 3.79 -7.34 5.79
CA LYS A 77 4.56 -7.33 4.53
C LYS A 77 5.37 -6.04 4.38
N VAL A 78 4.78 -4.90 4.72
CA VAL A 78 5.46 -3.60 4.64
C VAL A 78 6.67 -3.58 5.58
N ILE A 79 6.53 -4.10 6.79
CA ILE A 79 7.65 -4.22 7.73
C ILE A 79 8.75 -5.11 7.13
N GLY A 80 8.37 -6.21 6.48
CA GLY A 80 9.31 -7.09 5.80
C GLY A 80 10.07 -6.42 4.67
N LEU A 81 9.49 -5.40 4.04
CA LEU A 81 10.13 -4.59 3.01
C LEU A 81 10.90 -3.40 3.60
N LYS A 82 11.04 -3.36 4.93
CA LYS A 82 11.70 -2.28 5.67
C LYS A 82 10.96 -0.95 5.54
N GLY A 83 9.65 -1.01 5.41
CA GLY A 83 8.81 0.18 5.44
C GLY A 83 8.72 0.75 6.84
N GLY A 84 8.52 2.06 6.92
CA GLY A 84 8.39 2.77 8.18
C GLY A 84 7.35 3.87 8.09
N SER A 85 7.18 4.59 9.20
CA SER A 85 6.18 5.66 9.31
C SER A 85 4.80 5.15 8.90
N ILE A 86 4.44 3.96 9.37
CA ILE A 86 3.21 3.26 8.99
C ILE A 86 2.03 3.82 9.79
N SER A 87 0.98 4.23 9.09
CA SER A 87 -0.28 4.62 9.72
C SER A 87 -1.42 3.94 8.98
N ALA A 88 -2.50 3.67 9.70
CA ALA A 88 -3.66 3.02 9.12
C ALA A 88 -4.92 3.71 9.62
N GLN A 89 -5.94 3.75 8.77
CA GLN A 89 -7.20 4.41 9.08
C GLN A 89 -8.36 3.55 8.57
N ASP A 90 -9.38 3.37 9.43
CA ASP A 90 -10.62 2.70 9.04
C ASP A 90 -11.52 3.70 8.33
N LEU A 91 -12.06 3.30 7.18
CA LEU A 91 -13.01 4.09 6.43
C LEU A 91 -14.15 3.19 5.96
N TYR A 92 -15.29 3.80 5.69
CA TYR A 92 -16.42 3.09 5.12
C TYR A 92 -16.94 3.88 3.92
N GLU A 93 -16.99 3.23 2.75
CA GLU A 93 -17.46 3.85 1.53
C GLU A 93 -18.95 3.56 1.39
N ASP A 94 -19.79 4.50 1.82
CA ASP A 94 -21.24 4.31 1.93
C ASP A 94 -21.89 4.04 0.58
N GLU A 95 -21.45 4.70 -0.49
CA GLU A 95 -22.05 4.55 -1.81
C GLU A 95 -21.92 3.13 -2.36
N ILE A 96 -20.80 2.48 -2.09
CA ILE A 96 -20.52 1.12 -2.57
C ILE A 96 -20.58 0.08 -1.46
N LYS A 97 -20.87 0.52 -0.23
CA LYS A 97 -21.05 -0.30 0.96
C LYS A 97 -19.86 -1.24 1.22
N LEU A 98 -18.64 -0.67 1.18
CA LEU A 98 -17.42 -1.39 1.42
C LEU A 98 -16.66 -0.79 2.59
N HIS A 99 -16.06 -1.67 3.39
CA HIS A 99 -15.09 -1.28 4.39
C HIS A 99 -13.76 -1.05 3.69
N ARG A 100 -13.11 0.05 4.04
CA ARG A 100 -11.84 0.44 3.45
C ARG A 100 -10.81 0.64 4.55
N GLU A 101 -9.65 0.01 4.40
CA GLU A 101 -8.51 0.26 5.26
C GLU A 101 -7.46 0.99 4.45
N LEU A 102 -7.15 2.22 4.86
CA LEU A 102 -6.14 3.04 4.22
C LEU A 102 -4.85 2.92 5.02
N ILE A 103 -3.77 2.48 4.36
CA ILE A 103 -2.47 2.31 4.99
C ILE A 103 -1.48 3.22 4.28
N ASP A 104 -0.82 4.08 5.03
CA ASP A 104 0.18 5.02 4.53
C ASP A 104 1.53 4.63 5.12
N PHE A 105 2.56 4.55 4.29
CA PHE A 105 3.89 4.18 4.75
C PHE A 105 4.97 4.67 3.80
N LYS A 106 6.20 4.59 4.26
CA LYS A 106 7.36 5.04 3.50
C LYS A 106 8.38 3.91 3.42
N ILE A 107 8.95 3.71 2.24
CA ILE A 107 10.06 2.78 2.03
C ILE A 107 11.26 3.59 1.59
N LYS A 108 12.37 3.41 2.31
CA LYS A 108 13.63 4.08 1.98
C LYS A 108 14.62 3.04 1.45
N ARG A 109 15.26 3.36 0.33
CA ARG A 109 16.31 2.52 -0.26
C ARG A 109 17.59 3.34 -0.40
N THR A 110 18.69 2.73 -0.08
CA THR A 110 20.02 3.36 -0.19
C THR A 110 20.84 2.70 -1.29
#